data_0f87656c4b0bc89018b8970cbdca58fe
#
_entry.id   0f87656c4b0bc89018b8970cbdca58fe
#
_cell.length_a   1.000
_cell.length_b   1.000
_cell.length_c   1.000
_cell.angle_alpha   90.00
_cell.angle_beta   90.00
_cell.angle_gamma   90.00
#
_symmetry.space_group_name_H-M   'P 1'
#
loop_
_entity.id
_entity.type
_entity.pdbx_description
1 polymer ?
#
loop_
_entity_poly.entity_id
_entity_poly.type
_entity_poly.pdbx_seq_one_letter_code
_entity_poly.pdbx_strand_id
1 'polypeptide(L)'
;MTESISKKPSQDFREGTSVTHWGVVKTTVVDGKISKLEPVPEDWHPSPNLNALAELPYAPSRIRYPMVRESYLKERIASRDRRGEGKWIRVSWDEALDLIASELKRVYSEYGPSAIFGQSYGWKSPGTVNSASTLQRRLLSLSGGYVSGANSYSTAAIGTILPYVVGTGDPQSTDWNVVLKNSERVVLWGADPIVTNDIDWSTTLHNYFPYLEKLKDSDIKTIDINPARTETGEFLGSEWIAPKPGTD
;
A
#
# COMPACT_ATOMS: atom_id res chain seq x y z
N MET A 1 -35.45 -41.78 -30.38
CA MET A 1 -34.38 -40.75 -30.44
C MET A 1 -34.58 -39.82 -29.29
N THR A 2 -33.87 -40.00 -28.24
CA THR A 2 -33.89 -39.15 -27.02
C THR A 2 -32.70 -38.21 -27.13
N GLU A 3 -32.98 -36.93 -27.44
CA GLU A 3 -31.94 -35.90 -27.40
C GLU A 3 -31.46 -35.70 -25.97
N SER A 4 -30.20 -36.00 -25.75
CA SER A 4 -29.51 -35.64 -24.52
C SER A 4 -29.23 -34.14 -24.50
N ILE A 5 -30.03 -33.39 -23.76
CA ILE A 5 -29.75 -31.99 -23.46
C ILE A 5 -28.49 -31.95 -22.59
N SER A 6 -27.36 -31.63 -23.20
CA SER A 6 -26.15 -31.35 -22.44
C SER A 6 -26.37 -30.07 -21.62
N LYS A 7 -26.61 -30.22 -20.31
CA LYS A 7 -26.56 -29.08 -19.38
C LYS A 7 -25.18 -28.47 -19.46
N LYS A 8 -25.05 -27.21 -19.96
CA LYS A 8 -23.85 -26.41 -19.74
C LYS A 8 -23.58 -26.37 -18.24
N PRO A 9 -22.32 -26.59 -17.80
CA PRO A 9 -22.01 -26.47 -16.39
C PRO A 9 -22.45 -25.06 -15.91
N SER A 10 -23.13 -25.02 -14.77
CA SER A 10 -23.53 -23.76 -14.15
C SER A 10 -22.26 -22.98 -13.81
N GLN A 11 -22.13 -21.77 -14.32
CA GLN A 11 -21.01 -20.87 -14.02
C GLN A 11 -20.97 -20.62 -12.50
N ASP A 12 -19.83 -20.88 -11.85
CA ASP A 12 -19.65 -20.58 -10.42
C ASP A 12 -19.56 -19.05 -10.26
N PHE A 13 -20.64 -18.48 -9.75
CA PHE A 13 -20.78 -17.04 -9.55
C PHE A 13 -20.86 -16.74 -8.07
N ARG A 14 -20.01 -15.80 -7.59
CA ARG A 14 -20.00 -15.35 -6.20
C ARG A 14 -19.83 -13.84 -6.15
N GLU A 15 -20.50 -13.23 -5.20
CA GLU A 15 -20.36 -11.82 -4.86
C GLU A 15 -20.01 -11.65 -3.39
N GLY A 16 -19.27 -10.61 -3.09
CA GLY A 16 -18.89 -10.25 -1.73
C GLY A 16 -18.37 -8.85 -1.64
N THR A 17 -18.25 -8.35 -0.42
CA THR A 17 -17.63 -7.05 -0.14
C THR A 17 -16.20 -7.27 0.35
N SER A 18 -15.27 -6.48 -0.17
CA SER A 18 -13.87 -6.48 0.23
C SER A 18 -13.43 -5.06 0.58
N VAL A 19 -12.53 -4.94 1.53
CA VAL A 19 -11.87 -3.68 1.87
C VAL A 19 -10.48 -3.69 1.26
N THR A 20 -10.15 -2.66 0.53
CA THR A 20 -8.85 -2.46 -0.10
C THR A 20 -8.28 -1.11 0.30
N HIS A 21 -7.03 -0.82 -0.06
CA HIS A 21 -6.45 0.52 0.12
C HIS A 21 -7.09 1.57 -0.81
N TRP A 22 -7.79 1.14 -1.84
CA TRP A 22 -8.47 2.00 -2.83
C TRP A 22 -9.97 2.13 -2.57
N GLY A 23 -10.42 1.75 -1.40
CA GLY A 23 -11.82 1.83 -1.00
C GLY A 23 -12.45 0.49 -0.66
N VAL A 24 -13.72 0.56 -0.28
CA VAL A 24 -14.59 -0.60 -0.08
C VAL A 24 -15.23 -0.97 -1.42
N VAL A 25 -15.10 -2.22 -1.81
CA VAL A 25 -15.53 -2.68 -3.12
C VAL A 25 -16.47 -3.87 -3.06
N LYS A 26 -17.41 -3.93 -3.98
CA LYS A 26 -18.14 -5.14 -4.34
C LYS A 26 -17.28 -5.94 -5.30
N THR A 27 -17.00 -7.18 -4.94
CA THR A 27 -16.17 -8.09 -5.72
C THR A 27 -17.06 -9.16 -6.34
N THR A 28 -17.01 -9.29 -7.65
CA THR A 28 -17.64 -10.37 -8.39
C THR A 28 -16.59 -11.38 -8.83
N VAL A 29 -16.81 -12.63 -8.49
CA VAL A 29 -15.96 -13.77 -8.86
C VAL A 29 -16.73 -14.71 -9.78
N VAL A 30 -16.13 -15.05 -10.89
CA VAL A 30 -16.69 -15.98 -11.88
C VAL A 30 -15.67 -17.09 -12.14
N ASP A 31 -16.06 -18.32 -11.94
CA ASP A 31 -15.20 -19.51 -12.13
C ASP A 31 -13.84 -19.37 -11.39
N GLY A 32 -13.89 -18.86 -10.15
CA GLY A 32 -12.73 -18.68 -9.28
C GLY A 32 -11.82 -17.48 -9.64
N LYS A 33 -12.23 -16.62 -10.57
CA LYS A 33 -11.49 -15.42 -10.95
C LYS A 33 -12.28 -14.16 -10.64
N ILE A 34 -11.60 -13.14 -10.14
CA ILE A 34 -12.18 -11.81 -10.01
C ILE A 34 -12.49 -11.29 -11.40
N SER A 35 -13.77 -11.04 -11.67
CA SER A 35 -14.24 -10.51 -12.95
C SER A 35 -14.56 -9.03 -12.89
N LYS A 36 -14.89 -8.50 -11.69
CA LYS A 36 -15.27 -7.11 -11.51
C LYS A 36 -15.00 -6.64 -10.08
N LEU A 37 -14.55 -5.40 -9.95
CA LEU A 37 -14.53 -4.64 -8.71
C LEU A 37 -15.31 -3.35 -8.92
N GLU A 38 -16.30 -3.10 -8.10
CA GLU A 38 -17.11 -1.89 -8.14
C GLU A 38 -17.05 -1.19 -6.78
N PRO A 39 -16.96 0.14 -6.75
CA PRO A 39 -17.04 0.86 -5.49
C PRO A 39 -18.42 0.65 -4.86
N VAL A 40 -18.48 0.72 -3.52
CA VAL A 40 -19.77 0.79 -2.84
C VAL A 40 -20.42 2.16 -3.07
N PRO A 41 -21.77 2.26 -3.05
CA PRO A 41 -22.46 3.54 -3.29
C PRO A 41 -22.11 4.65 -2.28
N GLU A 42 -21.62 4.26 -1.12
CA GLU A 42 -21.24 5.16 -0.01
C GLU A 42 -19.84 5.78 -0.19
N ASP A 43 -19.08 5.35 -1.20
CA ASP A 43 -17.77 5.91 -1.50
C ASP A 43 -17.91 7.27 -2.21
N TRP A 44 -17.40 8.32 -1.57
CA TRP A 44 -17.57 9.70 -2.04
C TRP A 44 -16.67 10.06 -3.24
N HIS A 45 -15.56 9.36 -3.39
CA HIS A 45 -14.60 9.64 -4.48
C HIS A 45 -13.89 8.35 -4.89
N PRO A 46 -14.59 7.42 -5.56
CA PRO A 46 -14.04 6.12 -5.92
C PRO A 46 -12.75 6.21 -6.73
N SER A 47 -11.75 5.43 -6.32
CA SER A 47 -10.46 5.38 -7.01
C SER A 47 -10.59 4.97 -8.47
N PRO A 48 -9.98 5.68 -9.41
CA PRO A 48 -9.94 5.30 -10.83
C PRO A 48 -9.16 4.00 -11.07
N ASN A 49 -8.36 3.56 -10.08
CA ASN A 49 -7.50 2.37 -10.19
C ASN A 49 -8.23 1.04 -9.95
N LEU A 50 -9.50 1.05 -9.52
CA LEU A 50 -10.24 -0.17 -9.17
C LEU A 50 -10.30 -1.20 -10.30
N ASN A 51 -10.46 -0.76 -11.55
CA ASN A 51 -10.48 -1.66 -12.69
C ASN A 51 -9.16 -2.38 -12.90
N ALA A 52 -8.04 -1.67 -12.75
CA ALA A 52 -6.71 -2.26 -12.84
C ALA A 52 -6.46 -3.30 -11.74
N LEU A 53 -7.01 -3.08 -10.54
CA LEU A 53 -6.89 -4.03 -9.42
C LEU A 53 -7.55 -5.38 -9.71
N ALA A 54 -8.66 -5.40 -10.45
CA ALA A 54 -9.32 -6.66 -10.83
C ALA A 54 -8.43 -7.53 -11.74
N GLU A 55 -7.60 -6.90 -12.55
CA GLU A 55 -6.71 -7.57 -13.52
C GLU A 55 -5.34 -7.95 -12.95
N LEU A 56 -4.85 -7.22 -11.93
CA LEU A 56 -3.52 -7.42 -11.35
C LEU A 56 -3.19 -8.86 -10.96
N PRO A 57 -4.08 -9.65 -10.33
CA PRO A 57 -3.79 -11.04 -9.97
C PRO A 57 -3.47 -11.93 -11.18
N TYR A 58 -3.90 -11.54 -12.36
CA TYR A 58 -3.79 -12.30 -13.61
C TYR A 58 -2.79 -11.71 -14.60
N ALA A 59 -2.22 -10.55 -14.28
CA ALA A 59 -1.26 -9.85 -15.13
C ALA A 59 -0.04 -10.73 -15.45
N PRO A 60 0.53 -10.63 -16.68
CA PRO A 60 1.74 -11.36 -17.05
C PRO A 60 2.96 -11.04 -16.17
N SER A 61 3.01 -9.83 -15.62
CA SER A 61 4.06 -9.38 -14.69
C SER A 61 3.93 -9.98 -13.28
N ARG A 62 2.81 -10.62 -12.95
CA ARG A 62 2.58 -11.25 -11.65
C ARG A 62 3.50 -12.42 -11.44
N ILE A 63 4.30 -12.41 -10.36
CA ILE A 63 5.08 -13.56 -9.92
C ILE A 63 4.10 -14.61 -9.37
N ARG A 64 4.04 -15.79 -10.03
CA ARG A 64 3.06 -16.85 -9.72
C ARG A 64 3.64 -18.01 -8.93
N TYR A 65 4.96 -18.15 -8.95
CA TYR A 65 5.67 -19.30 -8.40
C TYR A 65 6.92 -18.85 -7.66
N PRO A 66 7.40 -19.61 -6.69
CA PRO A 66 8.72 -19.39 -6.12
C PRO A 66 9.79 -19.50 -7.21
N MET A 67 10.68 -18.52 -7.22
CA MET A 67 11.78 -18.44 -8.18
C MET A 67 13.08 -18.23 -7.41
N VAL A 68 14.11 -19.00 -7.74
CA VAL A 68 15.43 -18.90 -7.14
C VAL A 68 16.46 -18.64 -8.22
N ARG A 69 17.45 -17.80 -7.94
CA ARG A 69 18.56 -17.58 -8.88
C ARG A 69 19.33 -18.87 -9.11
N GLU A 70 19.62 -19.18 -10.36
CA GLU A 70 20.39 -20.36 -10.74
C GLU A 70 21.75 -20.39 -10.03
N SER A 71 22.44 -19.26 -9.93
CA SER A 71 23.70 -19.14 -9.22
C SER A 71 23.58 -19.50 -7.73
N TYR A 72 22.48 -19.10 -7.07
CA TYR A 72 22.27 -19.47 -5.67
C TYR A 72 21.99 -20.98 -5.51
N LEU A 73 21.27 -21.60 -6.43
CA LEU A 73 21.05 -23.06 -6.37
C LEU A 73 22.37 -23.84 -6.48
N LYS A 74 23.31 -23.35 -7.29
CA LYS A 74 24.60 -23.99 -7.54
C LYS A 74 25.64 -23.70 -6.43
N GLU A 75 25.71 -22.45 -5.97
CA GLU A 75 26.85 -21.95 -5.20
C GLU A 75 26.46 -21.35 -3.84
N ARG A 76 25.16 -21.33 -3.52
CA ARG A 76 24.66 -20.79 -2.24
C ARG A 76 25.18 -19.35 -1.99
N ILE A 77 25.68 -19.11 -0.77
CA ILE A 77 26.17 -17.80 -0.34
C ILE A 77 27.36 -17.30 -1.17
N ALA A 78 28.14 -18.16 -1.79
CA ALA A 78 29.26 -17.78 -2.64
C ALA A 78 28.83 -16.96 -3.86
N SER A 79 27.55 -17.02 -4.27
CA SER A 79 26.98 -16.25 -5.38
C SER A 79 26.44 -14.87 -4.98
N ARG A 80 26.70 -14.42 -3.75
CA ARG A 80 26.12 -13.16 -3.19
C ARG A 80 26.47 -11.90 -3.97
N ASP A 81 27.65 -11.84 -4.55
CA ASP A 81 28.18 -10.72 -5.35
C ASP A 81 27.53 -10.61 -6.73
N ARG A 82 26.87 -11.69 -7.17
CA ARG A 82 26.17 -11.77 -8.47
C ARG A 82 24.66 -11.58 -8.35
N ARG A 83 24.22 -10.80 -7.35
CA ARG A 83 22.79 -10.42 -7.24
C ARG A 83 22.41 -9.54 -8.42
N GLY A 84 21.23 -9.84 -9.00
CA GLY A 84 20.73 -9.14 -10.19
C GLY A 84 21.17 -9.76 -11.51
N GLU A 85 22.09 -10.72 -11.49
CA GLU A 85 22.57 -11.41 -12.68
C GLU A 85 21.94 -12.81 -12.80
N GLY A 86 21.90 -13.30 -14.04
CA GLY A 86 21.59 -14.68 -14.34
C GLY A 86 20.12 -15.01 -14.45
N LYS A 87 19.85 -16.31 -14.49
CA LYS A 87 18.52 -16.88 -14.70
C LYS A 87 17.82 -17.15 -13.40
N TRP A 88 16.50 -17.05 -13.45
CA TRP A 88 15.60 -17.49 -12.39
C TRP A 88 15.07 -18.89 -12.70
N ILE A 89 15.19 -19.77 -11.74
CA ILE A 89 14.70 -21.16 -11.85
C ILE A 89 13.46 -21.29 -10.97
N ARG A 90 12.39 -21.80 -11.54
CA ARG A 90 11.19 -22.15 -10.79
C ARG A 90 11.48 -23.34 -9.88
N VAL A 91 11.11 -23.23 -8.61
CA VAL A 91 11.18 -24.29 -7.61
C VAL A 91 9.80 -24.57 -7.03
N SER A 92 9.65 -25.66 -6.31
CA SER A 92 8.45 -25.91 -5.50
C SER A 92 8.43 -25.02 -4.26
N TRP A 93 7.26 -24.88 -3.62
CA TRP A 93 7.17 -24.19 -2.34
C TRP A 93 8.00 -24.88 -1.25
N ASP A 94 8.01 -26.21 -1.22
CA ASP A 94 8.78 -26.98 -0.25
C ASP A 94 10.27 -26.71 -0.40
N GLU A 95 10.81 -26.77 -1.63
CA GLU A 95 12.20 -26.40 -1.89
C GLU A 95 12.52 -24.95 -1.49
N ALA A 96 11.63 -23.99 -1.80
CA ALA A 96 11.85 -22.60 -1.42
C ALA A 96 11.88 -22.41 0.10
N LEU A 97 10.96 -23.07 0.81
CA LEU A 97 10.87 -23.00 2.27
C LEU A 97 12.06 -23.68 2.95
N ASP A 98 12.52 -24.83 2.43
CA ASP A 98 13.70 -25.52 2.93
C ASP A 98 14.98 -24.70 2.75
N LEU A 99 15.12 -24.03 1.58
CA LEU A 99 16.22 -23.10 1.33
C LEU A 99 16.23 -21.94 2.31
N ILE A 100 15.07 -21.31 2.54
CA ILE A 100 14.92 -20.20 3.49
C ILE A 100 15.21 -20.68 4.92
N ALA A 101 14.61 -21.79 5.33
CA ALA A 101 14.77 -22.31 6.68
C ALA A 101 16.23 -22.71 6.99
N SER A 102 16.90 -23.34 6.04
CA SER A 102 18.31 -23.74 6.20
C SER A 102 19.21 -22.52 6.31
N GLU A 103 18.98 -21.49 5.51
CA GLU A 103 19.79 -20.27 5.55
C GLU A 103 19.52 -19.45 6.83
N LEU A 104 18.29 -19.33 7.26
CA LEU A 104 17.97 -18.68 8.55
C LEU A 104 18.65 -19.41 9.71
N LYS A 105 18.56 -20.75 9.77
CA LYS A 105 19.23 -21.55 10.79
C LYS A 105 20.75 -21.33 10.78
N ARG A 106 21.36 -21.31 9.60
CA ARG A 106 22.79 -21.04 9.45
C ARG A 106 23.16 -19.67 10.02
N VAL A 107 22.44 -18.61 9.61
CA VAL A 107 22.73 -17.24 10.05
C VAL A 107 22.54 -17.09 11.56
N TYR A 108 21.47 -17.63 12.13
CA TYR A 108 21.26 -17.61 13.58
C TYR A 108 22.38 -18.35 14.34
N SER A 109 22.80 -19.49 13.81
CA SER A 109 23.86 -20.30 14.45
C SER A 109 25.26 -19.64 14.38
N GLU A 110 25.59 -19.05 13.23
CA GLU A 110 26.94 -18.50 12.99
C GLU A 110 27.10 -17.07 13.51
N TYR A 111 26.03 -16.24 13.44
CA TYR A 111 26.11 -14.80 13.66
C TYR A 111 25.11 -14.28 14.69
N GLY A 112 24.15 -15.09 15.11
CA GLY A 112 23.10 -14.69 16.05
C GLY A 112 22.01 -13.78 15.47
N PRO A 113 21.03 -13.37 16.29
CA PRO A 113 19.86 -12.62 15.85
C PRO A 113 20.19 -11.20 15.36
N SER A 114 21.29 -10.61 15.78
CA SER A 114 21.72 -9.29 15.31
C SER A 114 22.12 -9.25 13.84
N ALA A 115 22.36 -10.41 13.22
CA ALA A 115 22.65 -10.51 11.79
C ALA A 115 21.38 -10.61 10.92
N ILE A 116 20.20 -10.72 11.52
CA ILE A 116 18.93 -10.74 10.83
C ILE A 116 18.29 -9.36 10.92
N PHE A 117 18.10 -8.69 9.80
CA PHE A 117 17.31 -7.47 9.71
C PHE A 117 15.91 -7.82 9.19
N GLY A 118 14.93 -7.64 10.05
CA GLY A 118 13.52 -7.92 9.73
C GLY A 118 12.72 -6.64 9.56
N GLN A 119 12.39 -6.31 8.33
CA GLN A 119 11.50 -5.20 8.02
C GLN A 119 10.48 -5.62 6.97
N SER A 120 9.24 -5.32 7.24
CA SER A 120 8.17 -5.37 6.28
C SER A 120 7.40 -4.07 6.41
N TYR A 121 7.32 -3.33 5.35
CA TYR A 121 6.56 -2.10 5.27
C TYR A 121 5.49 -2.26 4.21
N GLY A 122 4.35 -1.81 4.54
CA GLY A 122 3.16 -1.80 3.74
C GLY A 122 2.03 -1.39 4.65
N TRP A 123 1.12 -0.66 4.14
CA TRP A 123 -0.05 -0.26 4.88
C TRP A 123 -0.85 -1.48 5.34
N LYS A 124 -1.80 -1.26 6.23
CA LYS A 124 -2.57 -2.34 6.79
C LYS A 124 -3.30 -3.10 5.69
N SER A 125 -2.89 -4.34 5.48
CA SER A 125 -3.73 -5.26 4.73
C SER A 125 -5.02 -5.51 5.52
N PRO A 126 -6.16 -5.69 4.85
CA PRO A 126 -7.40 -6.05 5.53
C PRO A 126 -7.20 -7.33 6.33
N GLY A 127 -7.33 -7.20 7.65
CA GLY A 127 -7.26 -8.32 8.58
C GLY A 127 -5.86 -8.74 9.02
N THR A 128 -5.81 -9.40 10.16
CA THR A 128 -4.57 -9.81 10.85
C THR A 128 -3.86 -10.96 10.13
N VAL A 129 -4.62 -11.86 9.52
CA VAL A 129 -4.07 -13.09 8.89
C VAL A 129 -3.22 -12.77 7.67
N ASN A 130 -3.57 -11.75 6.91
CA ASN A 130 -2.88 -11.36 5.68
C ASN A 130 -1.84 -10.25 5.89
N SER A 131 -1.59 -9.86 7.14
CA SER A 131 -0.60 -8.83 7.45
C SER A 131 0.81 -9.40 7.37
N ALA A 132 1.51 -9.13 6.27
CA ALA A 132 2.88 -9.58 6.05
C ALA A 132 3.84 -9.13 7.17
N SER A 133 3.70 -7.90 7.66
CA SER A 133 4.54 -7.36 8.73
C SER A 133 4.32 -8.10 10.06
N THR A 134 3.08 -8.41 10.40
CA THR A 134 2.74 -9.15 11.63
C THR A 134 3.27 -10.57 11.57
N LEU A 135 3.08 -11.26 10.44
CA LEU A 135 3.55 -12.64 10.24
C LEU A 135 5.07 -12.72 10.23
N GLN A 136 5.76 -11.79 9.56
CA GLN A 136 7.23 -11.74 9.55
C GLN A 136 7.78 -11.50 10.97
N ARG A 137 7.26 -10.52 11.71
CA ARG A 137 7.68 -10.24 13.07
C ARG A 137 7.48 -11.45 13.98
N ARG A 138 6.34 -12.12 13.86
CA ARG A 138 6.06 -13.33 14.62
C ARG A 138 7.08 -14.42 14.30
N LEU A 139 7.34 -14.71 13.01
CA LEU A 139 8.31 -15.71 12.60
C LEU A 139 9.70 -15.42 13.19
N LEU A 140 10.21 -14.22 12.97
CA LEU A 140 11.57 -13.84 13.39
C LEU A 140 11.71 -13.78 14.93
N SER A 141 10.68 -13.33 15.64
CA SER A 141 10.67 -13.36 17.11
C SER A 141 10.70 -14.78 17.67
N LEU A 142 9.92 -15.69 17.09
CA LEU A 142 9.91 -17.11 17.48
C LEU A 142 11.21 -17.84 17.08
N SER A 143 11.92 -17.34 16.08
CA SER A 143 13.18 -17.92 15.62
C SER A 143 14.41 -17.49 16.42
N GLY A 144 14.27 -16.61 17.39
CA GLY A 144 15.38 -16.16 18.24
C GLY A 144 15.63 -14.65 18.24
N GLY A 145 14.82 -13.87 17.54
CA GLY A 145 14.91 -12.42 17.49
C GLY A 145 15.53 -11.87 16.20
N TYR A 146 15.53 -10.56 16.08
CA TYR A 146 16.01 -9.86 14.89
C TYR A 146 16.22 -8.37 15.18
N VAL A 147 16.94 -7.68 14.32
CA VAL A 147 17.05 -6.21 14.33
C VAL A 147 15.89 -5.64 13.50
N SER A 148 15.18 -4.67 14.06
CA SER A 148 14.10 -3.94 13.41
C SER A 148 14.53 -2.52 13.10
N GLY A 149 13.91 -1.91 12.10
CA GLY A 149 14.03 -0.48 11.84
C GLY A 149 13.31 0.36 12.91
N ALA A 150 13.91 1.49 13.26
CA ALA A 150 13.25 2.54 14.05
C ALA A 150 12.66 3.58 13.10
N ASN A 151 11.54 4.18 13.49
CA ASN A 151 10.79 5.16 12.70
C ASN A 151 10.18 4.60 11.39
N SER A 152 9.58 5.47 10.62
CA SER A 152 9.02 5.15 9.31
C SER A 152 9.68 5.99 8.21
N TYR A 153 9.66 5.50 6.99
CA TYR A 153 10.16 6.27 5.84
C TYR A 153 9.32 7.53 5.58
N SER A 154 8.04 7.48 5.90
CA SER A 154 7.11 8.57 5.61
C SER A 154 7.24 9.77 6.55
N THR A 155 7.55 9.54 7.83
CA THR A 155 7.45 10.57 8.89
C THR A 155 8.67 10.66 9.79
N ALA A 156 9.75 9.93 9.52
CA ALA A 156 10.92 9.89 10.42
C ALA A 156 11.57 11.24 10.61
N ALA A 157 11.77 12.00 9.55
CA ALA A 157 12.40 13.33 9.62
C ALA A 157 11.54 14.31 10.41
N ILE A 158 10.26 14.43 10.05
CA ILE A 158 9.33 15.31 10.74
C ILE A 158 9.14 14.89 12.20
N GLY A 159 8.97 13.59 12.48
CA GLY A 159 8.83 13.07 13.84
C GLY A 159 10.07 13.28 14.72
N THR A 160 11.24 13.43 14.12
CA THR A 160 12.47 13.78 14.84
C THR A 160 12.55 15.27 15.17
N ILE A 161 12.10 16.13 14.29
CA ILE A 161 12.24 17.60 14.42
C ILE A 161 11.09 18.24 15.17
N LEU A 162 9.85 17.78 14.98
CA LEU A 162 8.66 18.38 15.59
C LEU A 162 8.74 18.58 17.12
N PRO A 163 9.30 17.64 17.94
CA PRO A 163 9.43 17.86 19.37
C PRO A 163 10.22 19.12 19.74
N TYR A 164 11.18 19.50 18.91
CA TYR A 164 12.01 20.70 19.13
C TYR A 164 11.36 22.00 18.64
N VAL A 165 10.41 21.89 17.70
CA VAL A 165 9.77 23.06 17.10
C VAL A 165 8.44 23.39 17.78
N VAL A 166 7.62 22.37 18.02
CA VAL A 166 6.25 22.54 18.55
C VAL A 166 5.99 21.80 19.87
N GLY A 167 7.02 21.15 20.46
CA GLY A 167 6.93 20.50 21.76
C GLY A 167 6.27 19.11 21.74
N THR A 168 5.88 18.58 20.57
CA THR A 168 5.31 17.25 20.43
C THR A 168 5.78 16.59 19.14
N GLY A 169 6.00 15.26 19.20
CA GLY A 169 6.36 14.46 18.00
C GLY A 169 5.16 14.02 17.18
N ASP A 170 3.96 14.21 17.67
CA ASP A 170 2.71 13.85 17.00
C ASP A 170 1.73 15.03 17.11
N PRO A 171 1.83 16.02 16.21
CA PRO A 171 0.91 17.13 16.20
C PRO A 171 -0.49 16.63 15.87
N GLN A 172 -1.43 16.95 16.72
CA GLN A 172 -2.82 16.60 16.51
C GLN A 172 -3.36 17.35 15.29
N SER A 173 -4.01 16.62 14.40
CA SER A 173 -4.71 17.22 13.26
C SER A 173 -5.98 17.93 13.72
N THR A 174 -6.31 19.02 13.05
CA THR A 174 -7.55 19.77 13.29
C THR A 174 -8.68 19.15 12.47
N ASP A 175 -9.89 19.10 13.05
CA ASP A 175 -11.10 18.63 12.37
C ASP A 175 -11.51 19.58 11.24
N TRP A 176 -11.99 19.02 10.14
CA TRP A 176 -12.45 19.79 8.96
C TRP A 176 -13.54 20.81 9.28
N ASN A 177 -14.46 20.50 10.21
CA ASN A 177 -15.51 21.44 10.58
C ASN A 177 -14.93 22.66 11.31
N VAL A 178 -13.84 22.48 12.05
CA VAL A 178 -13.12 23.58 12.71
C VAL A 178 -12.44 24.44 11.66
N VAL A 179 -11.78 23.83 10.67
CA VAL A 179 -11.14 24.54 9.54
C VAL A 179 -12.18 25.36 8.77
N LEU A 180 -13.27 24.74 8.33
CA LEU A 180 -14.32 25.39 7.54
C LEU A 180 -15.03 26.52 8.27
N LYS A 181 -15.10 26.45 9.60
CA LYS A 181 -15.78 27.46 10.41
C LYS A 181 -14.89 28.65 10.77
N ASN A 182 -13.59 28.44 10.93
CA ASN A 182 -12.72 29.43 11.59
C ASN A 182 -11.55 29.91 10.73
N SER A 183 -11.32 29.31 9.53
CA SER A 183 -10.22 29.69 8.68
C SER A 183 -10.61 30.72 7.63
N GLU A 184 -9.77 31.71 7.37
CA GLU A 184 -9.88 32.61 6.25
C GLU A 184 -9.05 32.16 5.05
N ARG A 185 -8.03 31.34 5.31
CA ARG A 185 -7.13 30.80 4.29
C ARG A 185 -6.73 29.37 4.63
N VAL A 186 -6.62 28.53 3.59
CA VAL A 186 -6.04 27.18 3.65
C VAL A 186 -4.87 27.13 2.68
N VAL A 187 -3.70 26.71 3.17
CA VAL A 187 -2.48 26.58 2.37
C VAL A 187 -2.17 25.10 2.18
N LEU A 188 -2.09 24.66 0.94
CA LEU A 188 -1.60 23.36 0.54
C LEU A 188 -0.11 23.49 0.24
N TRP A 189 0.75 23.07 1.17
CA TRP A 189 2.20 23.16 1.00
C TRP A 189 2.76 21.78 0.71
N GLY A 190 3.12 21.52 -0.53
CA GLY A 190 3.57 20.21 -1.00
C GLY A 190 2.50 19.12 -0.83
N ALA A 191 1.23 19.49 -0.77
CA ALA A 191 0.13 18.58 -0.46
C ALA A 191 -0.85 18.50 -1.64
N ASP A 192 -1.26 17.29 -1.97
CA ASP A 192 -2.31 17.00 -2.94
C ASP A 192 -3.29 15.96 -2.36
N PRO A 193 -4.22 16.38 -1.47
CA PRO A 193 -5.13 15.46 -0.79
C PRO A 193 -5.96 14.57 -1.73
N ILE A 194 -6.37 15.03 -2.89
CA ILE A 194 -7.13 14.20 -3.85
C ILE A 194 -6.29 13.00 -4.28
N VAL A 195 -5.05 13.24 -4.70
CA VAL A 195 -4.16 12.17 -5.16
C VAL A 195 -3.65 11.32 -3.99
N THR A 196 -3.25 11.94 -2.88
CA THR A 196 -2.67 11.17 -1.76
C THR A 196 -3.69 10.32 -1.01
N ASN A 197 -4.96 10.74 -0.97
CA ASN A 197 -6.03 9.99 -0.31
C ASN A 197 -6.80 9.06 -1.27
N ASP A 198 -6.41 8.97 -2.54
CA ASP A 198 -6.89 7.91 -3.45
C ASP A 198 -6.56 6.51 -2.90
N ILE A 199 -5.47 6.43 -2.14
CA ILE A 199 -5.06 5.24 -1.40
C ILE A 199 -5.01 5.58 0.08
N ASP A 200 -5.93 5.08 0.88
CA ASP A 200 -5.97 5.35 2.30
C ASP A 200 -6.00 4.05 3.12
N TRP A 201 -5.34 4.08 4.25
CA TRP A 201 -5.33 2.99 5.22
C TRP A 201 -6.29 3.20 6.39
N SER A 202 -6.87 4.39 6.51
CA SER A 202 -7.75 4.79 7.61
C SER A 202 -9.17 5.13 7.17
N THR A 203 -9.36 5.68 5.97
CA THR A 203 -10.66 6.15 5.47
C THR A 203 -11.00 5.54 4.12
N THR A 204 -11.54 4.33 4.17
CA THR A 204 -11.80 3.50 2.99
C THR A 204 -12.99 3.95 2.13
N LEU A 205 -13.66 5.04 2.48
CA LEU A 205 -14.81 5.62 1.76
C LEU A 205 -14.52 7.04 1.25
N HIS A 206 -13.26 7.45 1.22
CA HIS A 206 -12.82 8.78 0.76
C HIS A 206 -13.61 9.94 1.42
N ASN A 207 -13.88 9.82 2.72
CA ASN A 207 -14.72 10.76 3.50
C ASN A 207 -14.16 12.18 3.58
N TYR A 208 -12.94 12.42 3.14
CA TYR A 208 -12.34 13.74 3.04
C TYR A 208 -12.96 14.57 1.91
N PHE A 209 -13.43 13.93 0.84
CA PHE A 209 -13.85 14.60 -0.39
C PHE A 209 -15.04 15.56 -0.19
N PRO A 210 -16.12 15.22 0.56
CA PRO A 210 -17.20 16.15 0.87
C PRO A 210 -16.73 17.42 1.60
N TYR A 211 -15.61 17.38 2.31
CA TYR A 211 -15.06 18.56 2.97
C TYR A 211 -14.29 19.44 2.00
N LEU A 212 -13.63 18.85 1.00
CA LEU A 212 -13.04 19.62 -0.10
C LEU A 212 -14.10 20.32 -0.95
N GLU A 213 -15.24 19.66 -1.20
CA GLU A 213 -16.39 20.30 -1.85
C GLU A 213 -16.88 21.50 -1.06
N LYS A 214 -17.10 21.37 0.25
CA LYS A 214 -17.49 22.47 1.12
C LYS A 214 -16.44 23.58 1.15
N LEU A 215 -15.16 23.26 1.13
CA LEU A 215 -14.07 24.24 1.08
C LEU A 215 -14.11 25.01 -0.24
N LYS A 216 -14.32 24.32 -1.36
CA LYS A 216 -14.47 24.93 -2.69
C LYS A 216 -15.63 25.92 -2.75
N ASP A 217 -16.75 25.57 -2.12
CA ASP A 217 -17.99 26.37 -2.12
C ASP A 217 -17.99 27.48 -1.07
N SER A 218 -16.91 27.59 -0.27
CA SER A 218 -16.78 28.60 0.79
C SER A 218 -16.06 29.88 0.31
N ASP A 219 -16.09 30.93 1.13
CA ASP A 219 -15.31 32.15 0.92
C ASP A 219 -13.83 32.00 1.35
N ILE A 220 -13.42 30.84 1.83
CA ILE A 220 -12.06 30.59 2.31
C ILE A 220 -11.11 30.55 1.11
N LYS A 221 -10.10 31.40 1.14
CA LYS A 221 -9.08 31.44 0.08
C LYS A 221 -8.14 30.25 0.18
N THR A 222 -7.85 29.60 -0.93
CA THR A 222 -6.91 28.49 -1.00
C THR A 222 -5.66 28.86 -1.77
N ILE A 223 -4.50 28.44 -1.26
CA ILE A 223 -3.19 28.68 -1.87
C ILE A 223 -2.51 27.32 -2.02
N ASP A 224 -2.01 27.01 -3.23
CA ASP A 224 -1.29 25.78 -3.55
C ASP A 224 0.20 26.10 -3.81
N ILE A 225 1.05 25.74 -2.86
CA ILE A 225 2.51 25.90 -2.94
C ILE A 225 3.13 24.57 -3.35
N ASN A 226 3.27 24.36 -4.63
CA ASN A 226 3.79 23.13 -5.23
C ASN A 226 4.58 23.42 -6.51
N PRO A 227 5.66 22.67 -6.80
CA PRO A 227 6.44 22.83 -8.04
C PRO A 227 5.61 22.58 -9.32
N ALA A 228 4.60 21.74 -9.23
CA ALA A 228 3.64 21.48 -10.29
C ALA A 228 2.22 21.78 -9.80
N ARG A 229 1.32 22.06 -10.72
CA ARG A 229 -0.12 22.18 -10.37
C ARG A 229 -0.62 20.85 -9.87
N THR A 230 -1.35 20.88 -8.75
CA THR A 230 -1.92 19.70 -8.11
C THR A 230 -3.39 19.54 -8.52
N GLU A 231 -3.89 18.29 -8.46
CA GLU A 231 -5.29 18.02 -8.73
C GLU A 231 -6.20 18.73 -7.72
N THR A 232 -5.82 18.72 -6.44
CA THR A 232 -6.54 19.43 -5.38
C THR A 232 -6.52 20.95 -5.61
N GLY A 233 -5.37 21.51 -5.98
CA GLY A 233 -5.24 22.94 -6.26
C GLY A 233 -6.12 23.38 -7.44
N GLU A 234 -6.19 22.58 -8.49
CA GLU A 234 -7.08 22.82 -9.64
C GLU A 234 -8.56 22.67 -9.25
N PHE A 235 -8.90 21.62 -8.50
CA PHE A 235 -10.27 21.39 -8.02
C PHE A 235 -10.80 22.55 -7.18
N LEU A 236 -9.96 23.09 -6.26
CA LEU A 236 -10.31 24.20 -5.38
C LEU A 236 -10.22 25.58 -6.06
N GLY A 237 -9.62 25.68 -7.24
CA GLY A 237 -9.31 26.96 -7.88
C GLY A 237 -8.28 27.78 -7.10
N SER A 238 -7.31 27.12 -6.47
CA SER A 238 -6.32 27.75 -5.61
C SER A 238 -5.38 28.71 -6.35
N GLU A 239 -4.95 29.76 -5.66
CA GLU A 239 -3.79 30.56 -6.07
C GLU A 239 -2.55 29.63 -6.07
N TRP A 240 -1.89 29.47 -7.23
CA TRP A 240 -0.75 28.62 -7.37
C TRP A 240 0.58 29.35 -7.27
N ILE A 241 1.43 28.93 -6.36
CA ILE A 241 2.80 29.42 -6.19
C ILE A 241 3.74 28.25 -6.51
N ALA A 242 4.55 28.40 -7.56
CA ALA A 242 5.47 27.38 -8.03
C ALA A 242 6.90 27.61 -7.51
N PRO A 243 7.30 27.01 -6.37
CA PRO A 243 8.68 27.07 -5.92
C PRO A 243 9.58 26.19 -6.78
N LYS A 244 10.84 26.55 -6.90
CA LYS A 244 11.83 25.66 -7.49
C LYS A 244 12.07 24.49 -6.50
N PRO A 245 12.04 23.22 -6.94
CA PRO A 245 12.30 22.09 -6.05
C PRO A 245 13.62 22.24 -5.27
N GLY A 246 13.55 22.01 -3.95
CA GLY A 246 14.71 22.13 -3.06
C GLY A 246 15.06 23.56 -2.64
N THR A 247 14.12 24.52 -2.78
CA THR A 247 14.32 25.92 -2.36
C THR A 247 13.27 26.39 -1.34
N ASP A 248 12.44 25.49 -0.88
CA ASP A 248 11.39 25.66 0.13
C ASP A 248 11.90 25.55 1.56
#